data_ee73de203b1c9213248a93563fb4877a
#
_entry.id   ee73de203b1c9213248a93563fb4877a
#
_cell.length_a   1.000
_cell.length_b   1.000
_cell.length_c   1.000
_cell.angle_alpha   90.00
_cell.angle_beta   90.00
_cell.angle_gamma   90.00
#
_symmetry.space_group_name_H-M   'P 1'
#
loop_
_entity.id
_entity.type
_entity.pdbx_description
1 polymer ?
#
loop_
_entity_poly.entity_id
_entity_poly.type
_entity_poly.pdbx_seq_one_letter_code
_entity_poly.pdbx_strand_id
1 'polypeptide(L)'
;MKTRITELFGIQHPIIQGGMHFVGLAELAAAVSNAGALGIITGLTQKTPELLAREIARCREMTDKPFGVNLTFLPTVTSPDYPGYIKAIVEGGVKIVETAGNNPQKWMPLLHEHGIKVIHKCTSVRHALKAEAIGCDAVSVDGFECGGHPGEDDVPNFILLPRAAEELKIPFVASGGMADGRSLVAALALGAEGMNMGTRFMATQEAPIHEHVKQAIVAASELDTRLVMRPLRNTERVLNNAAVERLIAKEKALGDKLTFQDIIEEVAGVYPRIMQNGDMDAGAFSCGMVAGLIHDVPTVKVLVDRMMAEAEGLIRQRLAGMLS
;
A
#
# COMPACT_ATOMS: atom_id res chain seq x y z
N MET A 1 -8.85 12.85 -13.78
CA MET A 1 -10.15 12.92 -13.06
C MET A 1 -9.97 13.78 -11.82
N LYS A 2 -10.93 14.66 -11.54
CA LYS A 2 -10.89 15.54 -10.36
C LYS A 2 -11.69 14.89 -9.22
N THR A 3 -11.06 14.68 -8.07
CA THR A 3 -11.65 14.15 -6.84
C THR A 3 -11.10 14.90 -5.65
N ARG A 4 -11.70 14.74 -4.45
CA ARG A 4 -11.17 15.37 -3.22
C ARG A 4 -9.74 14.89 -2.91
N ILE A 5 -9.36 13.67 -3.26
CA ILE A 5 -7.99 13.14 -3.11
C ILE A 5 -7.02 13.86 -4.05
N THR A 6 -7.38 14.10 -5.31
CA THR A 6 -6.49 14.83 -6.23
C THR A 6 -6.28 16.27 -5.81
N GLU A 7 -7.33 16.93 -5.29
CA GLU A 7 -7.23 18.29 -4.74
C GLU A 7 -6.41 18.34 -3.45
N LEU A 8 -6.63 17.38 -2.53
CA LEU A 8 -5.95 17.31 -1.24
C LEU A 8 -4.43 17.17 -1.39
N PHE A 9 -3.99 16.31 -2.30
CA PHE A 9 -2.58 15.97 -2.48
C PHE A 9 -1.90 16.69 -3.65
N GLY A 10 -2.65 17.46 -4.44
CA GLY A 10 -2.10 18.18 -5.59
C GLY A 10 -1.63 17.26 -6.70
N ILE A 11 -2.29 16.13 -6.91
CA ILE A 11 -1.97 15.13 -7.94
C ILE A 11 -2.97 15.16 -9.10
N GLN A 12 -2.55 14.69 -10.28
CA GLN A 12 -3.37 14.71 -11.50
C GLN A 12 -4.41 13.57 -11.55
N HIS A 13 -4.02 12.38 -11.05
CA HIS A 13 -4.80 11.16 -11.11
C HIS A 13 -5.11 10.64 -9.71
N PRO A 14 -6.32 10.14 -9.43
CA PRO A 14 -6.70 9.65 -8.09
C PRO A 14 -6.13 8.25 -7.82
N ILE A 15 -4.81 8.13 -7.97
CA ILE A 15 -4.05 6.89 -7.85
C ILE A 15 -2.89 7.11 -6.87
N ILE A 16 -2.72 6.20 -5.92
CA ILE A 16 -1.64 6.19 -4.96
C ILE A 16 -0.87 4.88 -5.06
N GLN A 17 0.45 4.94 -5.08
CA GLN A 17 1.30 3.80 -4.80
C GLN A 17 1.57 3.80 -3.30
N GLY A 18 0.99 2.86 -2.57
CA GLY A 18 1.13 2.77 -1.12
C GLY A 18 2.54 2.35 -0.68
N GLY A 19 2.85 2.65 0.58
CA GLY A 19 4.10 2.22 1.19
C GLY A 19 4.24 0.70 1.15
N MET A 20 5.40 0.21 0.69
CA MET A 20 5.74 -1.21 0.58
C MET A 20 7.18 -1.43 1.01
N HIS A 21 7.38 -2.30 1.99
CA HIS A 21 8.71 -2.59 2.54
C HIS A 21 9.66 -3.14 1.48
N PHE A 22 10.84 -2.52 1.33
CA PHE A 22 11.85 -2.80 0.30
C PHE A 22 11.42 -2.60 -1.17
N VAL A 23 10.24 -2.04 -1.42
CA VAL A 23 9.72 -1.77 -2.78
C VAL A 23 9.54 -0.26 -3.01
N GLY A 24 8.90 0.42 -2.06
CA GLY A 24 8.63 1.86 -2.14
C GLY A 24 9.90 2.67 -1.88
N LEU A 25 10.79 2.72 -2.86
CA LEU A 25 12.02 3.52 -2.86
C LEU A 25 11.89 4.70 -3.83
N ALA A 26 12.91 5.56 -3.86
CA ALA A 26 12.90 6.80 -4.63
C ALA A 26 12.57 6.59 -6.12
N GLU A 27 13.10 5.52 -6.74
CA GLU A 27 12.87 5.21 -8.16
C GLU A 27 11.38 5.02 -8.46
N LEU A 28 10.72 4.17 -7.69
CA LEU A 28 9.30 3.88 -7.89
C LEU A 28 8.45 5.10 -7.51
N ALA A 29 8.72 5.71 -6.36
CA ALA A 29 7.96 6.88 -5.90
C ALA A 29 8.04 8.04 -6.89
N ALA A 30 9.23 8.36 -7.40
CA ALA A 30 9.42 9.41 -8.40
C ALA A 30 8.73 9.07 -9.73
N ALA A 31 8.84 7.82 -10.21
CA ALA A 31 8.17 7.41 -11.45
C ALA A 31 6.65 7.53 -11.36
N VAL A 32 6.07 7.14 -10.23
CA VAL A 32 4.61 7.27 -9.96
C VAL A 32 4.19 8.73 -9.90
N SER A 33 4.96 9.57 -9.22
CA SER A 33 4.70 11.02 -9.12
C SER A 33 4.80 11.70 -10.50
N ASN A 34 5.82 11.36 -11.29
CA ASN A 34 6.00 11.86 -12.65
C ASN A 34 4.89 11.41 -13.60
N ALA A 35 4.26 10.27 -13.34
CA ALA A 35 3.08 9.81 -14.07
C ALA A 35 1.77 10.51 -13.65
N GLY A 36 1.81 11.45 -12.71
CA GLY A 36 0.66 12.23 -12.24
C GLY A 36 -0.13 11.61 -11.10
N ALA A 37 0.36 10.51 -10.52
CA ALA A 37 -0.18 9.84 -9.33
C ALA A 37 0.61 10.23 -8.07
N LEU A 38 0.32 9.65 -6.92
CA LEU A 38 1.09 9.86 -5.70
C LEU A 38 2.03 8.69 -5.44
N GLY A 39 3.32 8.89 -5.58
CA GLY A 39 4.36 7.95 -5.17
C GLY A 39 4.68 8.09 -3.68
N ILE A 40 4.99 6.97 -3.01
CA ILE A 40 5.28 6.95 -1.57
C ILE A 40 6.57 6.18 -1.28
N ILE A 41 7.53 6.85 -0.64
CA ILE A 41 8.74 6.24 -0.09
C ILE A 41 8.38 5.53 1.20
N THR A 42 8.81 4.29 1.38
CA THR A 42 8.62 3.55 2.64
C THR A 42 9.73 3.91 3.63
N GLY A 43 9.37 4.74 4.62
CA GLY A 43 10.35 5.34 5.54
C GLY A 43 11.15 4.32 6.35
N LEU A 44 10.50 3.31 6.93
CA LEU A 44 11.19 2.33 7.78
C LEU A 44 12.01 1.27 7.00
N THR A 45 11.96 1.25 5.68
CA THR A 45 12.94 0.52 4.86
C THR A 45 14.33 1.14 5.03
N GLN A 46 14.36 2.44 5.24
CA GLN A 46 15.56 3.19 5.60
C GLN A 46 15.83 2.98 7.10
N LYS A 47 16.95 2.35 7.43
CA LYS A 47 17.24 1.90 8.81
C LYS A 47 17.45 3.03 9.80
N THR A 48 17.70 4.25 9.34
CA THR A 48 17.89 5.45 10.19
C THR A 48 17.24 6.68 9.56
N PRO A 49 16.92 7.72 10.36
CA PRO A 49 16.43 9.01 9.85
C PRO A 49 17.35 9.65 8.79
N GLU A 50 18.67 9.53 8.94
CA GLU A 50 19.64 10.09 7.99
C GLU A 50 19.59 9.36 6.63
N LEU A 51 19.35 8.05 6.64
CA LEU A 51 19.16 7.28 5.41
C LEU A 51 17.83 7.67 4.73
N LEU A 52 16.77 7.91 5.51
CA LEU A 52 15.52 8.43 4.97
C LEU A 52 15.72 9.83 4.37
N ALA A 53 16.46 10.72 5.03
CA ALA A 53 16.75 12.05 4.49
C ALA A 53 17.48 11.97 3.13
N ARG A 54 18.44 11.06 2.99
CA ARG A 54 19.14 10.79 1.71
C ARG A 54 18.19 10.26 0.65
N GLU A 55 17.30 9.34 1.01
CA GLU A 55 16.32 8.76 0.08
C GLU A 55 15.31 9.80 -0.40
N ILE A 56 14.86 10.70 0.47
CA ILE A 56 14.01 11.84 0.13
C ILE A 56 14.75 12.77 -0.84
N ALA A 57 16.01 13.11 -0.55
CA ALA A 57 16.82 13.95 -1.44
C ALA A 57 16.99 13.30 -2.82
N ARG A 58 17.28 12.01 -2.88
CA ARG A 58 17.39 11.25 -4.12
C ARG A 58 16.07 11.24 -4.92
N CYS A 59 14.94 11.12 -4.26
CA CYS A 59 13.63 11.23 -4.91
C CYS A 59 13.41 12.63 -5.50
N ARG A 60 13.81 13.69 -4.77
CA ARG A 60 13.73 15.09 -5.26
C ARG A 60 14.58 15.35 -6.50
N GLU A 61 15.70 14.65 -6.69
CA GLU A 61 16.51 14.73 -7.91
C GLU A 61 15.78 14.11 -9.12
N MET A 62 14.84 13.19 -8.89
CA MET A 62 14.10 12.46 -9.93
C MET A 62 12.75 13.07 -10.27
N THR A 63 12.17 13.90 -9.37
CA THR A 63 10.83 14.48 -9.56
C THR A 63 10.66 15.82 -8.86
N ASP A 64 9.97 16.75 -9.51
CA ASP A 64 9.46 18.00 -8.95
C ASP A 64 8.01 17.88 -8.45
N LYS A 65 7.37 16.72 -8.67
CA LYS A 65 5.97 16.46 -8.31
C LYS A 65 5.82 16.09 -6.85
N PRO A 66 4.59 16.20 -6.28
CA PRO A 66 4.31 15.72 -4.93
C PRO A 66 4.60 14.22 -4.80
N PHE A 67 5.26 13.86 -3.70
CA PHE A 67 5.38 12.48 -3.24
C PHE A 67 5.24 12.44 -1.72
N GLY A 68 4.93 11.27 -1.17
CA GLY A 68 4.77 11.06 0.27
C GLY A 68 5.84 10.15 0.86
N VAL A 69 5.80 10.04 2.19
CA VAL A 69 6.59 9.06 2.96
C VAL A 69 5.65 8.24 3.83
N ASN A 70 5.84 6.92 3.82
CA ASN A 70 5.12 6.01 4.70
C ASN A 70 5.84 5.86 6.04
N LEU A 71 5.08 5.96 7.13
CA LEU A 71 5.52 5.61 8.49
C LEU A 71 4.57 4.55 9.06
N THR A 72 5.08 3.35 9.29
CA THR A 72 4.30 2.25 9.86
C THR A 72 4.59 2.13 11.36
N PHE A 73 3.54 2.26 12.17
CA PHE A 73 3.62 2.17 13.64
C PHE A 73 3.27 0.74 14.09
N LEU A 74 4.26 -0.12 14.17
CA LEU A 74 4.08 -1.50 14.65
C LEU A 74 4.81 -1.70 15.99
N PRO A 75 4.34 -2.65 16.82
CA PRO A 75 5.11 -3.11 17.95
C PRO A 75 6.42 -3.72 17.45
N THR A 76 7.54 -3.22 17.93
CA THR A 76 8.88 -3.69 17.56
C THR A 76 9.70 -3.93 18.82
N VAL A 77 10.67 -4.85 18.76
CA VAL A 77 11.59 -5.11 19.86
C VAL A 77 12.37 -3.84 20.23
N THR A 78 12.78 -3.08 19.23
CA THR A 78 13.39 -1.75 19.39
C THR A 78 12.53 -0.73 18.67
N SER A 79 11.97 0.24 19.40
CA SER A 79 11.14 1.27 18.79
C SER A 79 11.99 2.13 17.82
N PRO A 80 11.54 2.32 16.57
CA PRO A 80 12.19 3.26 15.66
C PRO A 80 12.21 4.69 16.24
N ASP A 81 13.22 5.46 15.86
CA ASP A 81 13.29 6.91 16.18
C ASP A 81 12.27 7.70 15.36
N TYR A 82 10.98 7.55 15.64
CA TYR A 82 9.93 8.26 14.93
C TYR A 82 10.09 9.78 14.93
N PRO A 83 10.53 10.45 16.03
CA PRO A 83 10.84 11.87 15.99
C PRO A 83 11.89 12.21 14.95
N GLY A 84 12.98 11.45 14.86
CA GLY A 84 14.03 11.62 13.85
C GLY A 84 13.51 11.40 12.43
N TYR A 85 12.71 10.37 12.19
CA TYR A 85 12.06 10.15 10.87
C TYR A 85 11.13 11.30 10.48
N ILE A 86 10.31 11.81 11.40
CA ILE A 86 9.43 12.96 11.14
C ILE A 86 10.26 14.21 10.84
N LYS A 87 11.35 14.44 11.58
CA LYS A 87 12.28 15.53 11.32
C LYS A 87 12.86 15.45 9.91
N ALA A 88 13.33 14.27 9.49
CA ALA A 88 13.84 14.06 8.13
C ALA A 88 12.79 14.35 7.04
N ILE A 89 11.53 13.96 7.26
CA ILE A 89 10.40 14.26 6.39
C ILE A 89 10.17 15.77 6.27
N VAL A 90 10.13 16.48 7.40
CA VAL A 90 9.92 17.94 7.47
C VAL A 90 11.05 18.70 6.77
N GLU A 91 12.30 18.39 7.12
CA GLU A 91 13.50 19.03 6.55
C GLU A 91 13.66 18.72 5.05
N GLY A 92 13.25 17.51 4.60
CA GLY A 92 13.18 17.14 3.20
C GLY A 92 12.03 17.79 2.42
N GLY A 93 11.19 18.63 3.07
CA GLY A 93 10.10 19.36 2.44
C GLY A 93 8.93 18.48 1.97
N VAL A 94 8.81 17.24 2.46
CA VAL A 94 7.68 16.35 2.15
C VAL A 94 6.43 16.85 2.85
N LYS A 95 5.31 16.90 2.13
CA LYS A 95 4.03 17.42 2.64
C LYS A 95 2.95 16.37 2.79
N ILE A 96 3.24 15.12 2.50
CA ILE A 96 2.27 14.02 2.57
C ILE A 96 2.90 12.86 3.33
N VAL A 97 2.22 12.38 4.37
CA VAL A 97 2.62 11.18 5.12
C VAL A 97 1.50 10.15 5.07
N GLU A 98 1.82 8.96 4.58
CA GLU A 98 0.97 7.78 4.76
C GLU A 98 1.34 7.12 6.09
N THR A 99 0.38 6.90 6.96
CA THR A 99 0.59 6.14 8.20
C THR A 99 -0.12 4.79 8.15
N ALA A 100 0.47 3.78 8.77
CA ALA A 100 -0.09 2.43 8.83
C ALA A 100 0.18 1.79 10.20
N GLY A 101 -0.48 0.67 10.50
CA GLY A 101 -0.35 -0.05 11.76
C GLY A 101 -1.14 0.61 12.88
N ASN A 102 -0.50 0.90 14.00
CA ASN A 102 -1.15 1.49 15.16
C ASN A 102 -1.59 2.95 14.92
N ASN A 103 -2.53 3.40 15.74
CA ASN A 103 -3.09 4.74 15.73
C ASN A 103 -2.01 5.85 15.77
N PRO A 104 -1.95 6.75 14.78
CA PRO A 104 -0.94 7.80 14.69
C PRO A 104 -1.21 9.01 15.60
N GLN A 105 -2.23 9.00 16.44
CA GLN A 105 -2.72 10.12 17.25
C GLN A 105 -1.59 10.91 17.95
N LYS A 106 -0.59 10.22 18.48
CA LYS A 106 0.57 10.85 19.17
C LYS A 106 1.35 11.80 18.25
N TRP A 107 1.38 11.54 16.95
CA TRP A 107 2.21 12.25 15.99
C TRP A 107 1.43 13.30 15.19
N MET A 108 0.09 13.27 15.24
CA MET A 108 -0.75 14.17 14.46
C MET A 108 -0.46 15.66 14.73
N PRO A 109 -0.31 16.13 15.99
CA PRO A 109 0.00 17.55 16.24
C PRO A 109 1.30 17.99 15.57
N LEU A 110 2.37 17.17 15.67
CA LEU A 110 3.66 17.48 15.07
C LEU A 110 3.60 17.53 13.54
N LEU A 111 2.91 16.58 12.92
CA LEU A 111 2.74 16.54 11.47
C LEU A 111 1.96 17.76 10.96
N HIS A 112 0.86 18.11 11.63
CA HIS A 112 0.03 19.26 11.25
C HIS A 112 0.71 20.62 11.48
N GLU A 113 1.52 20.76 12.53
CA GLU A 113 2.32 21.97 12.79
C GLU A 113 3.21 22.32 11.59
N HIS A 114 3.70 21.30 10.86
CA HIS A 114 4.52 21.46 9.65
C HIS A 114 3.70 21.45 8.34
N GLY A 115 2.37 21.51 8.43
CA GLY A 115 1.47 21.52 7.28
C GLY A 115 1.48 20.22 6.47
N ILE A 116 1.81 19.10 7.12
CA ILE A 116 1.83 17.77 6.49
C ILE A 116 0.41 17.19 6.48
N LYS A 117 -0.03 16.72 5.31
CA LYS A 117 -1.27 16.00 5.12
C LYS A 117 -1.07 14.53 5.46
N VAL A 118 -1.99 13.94 6.23
CA VAL A 118 -1.89 12.57 6.70
C VAL A 118 -3.00 11.72 6.11
N ILE A 119 -2.61 10.63 5.43
CA ILE A 119 -3.51 9.55 5.03
C ILE A 119 -3.20 8.31 5.87
N HIS A 120 -4.20 7.75 6.56
CA HIS A 120 -4.02 6.58 7.43
C HIS A 120 -4.64 5.32 6.82
N LYS A 121 -3.91 4.20 6.84
CA LYS A 121 -4.40 2.90 6.35
C LYS A 121 -5.26 2.22 7.40
N CYS A 122 -6.47 1.81 7.00
CA CYS A 122 -7.46 1.22 7.88
C CYS A 122 -8.09 -0.01 7.23
N THR A 123 -8.27 -1.09 7.99
CA THR A 123 -8.89 -2.34 7.53
C THR A 123 -10.36 -2.48 7.94
N SER A 124 -10.93 -1.49 8.63
CA SER A 124 -12.33 -1.48 9.05
C SER A 124 -12.89 -0.06 9.14
N VAL A 125 -14.20 0.08 9.01
CA VAL A 125 -14.91 1.36 9.16
C VAL A 125 -14.66 1.97 10.55
N ARG A 126 -14.66 1.15 11.60
CA ARG A 126 -14.36 1.60 12.97
C ARG A 126 -12.97 2.27 13.07
N HIS A 127 -11.94 1.69 12.44
CA HIS A 127 -10.60 2.27 12.44
C HIS A 127 -10.54 3.54 11.58
N ALA A 128 -11.26 3.57 10.45
CA ALA A 128 -11.36 4.74 9.59
C ALA A 128 -12.02 5.93 10.30
N LEU A 129 -13.12 5.71 11.01
CA LEU A 129 -13.77 6.73 11.86
C LEU A 129 -12.85 7.23 12.99
N LYS A 130 -12.05 6.34 13.58
CA LYS A 130 -11.06 6.74 14.58
C LYS A 130 -9.96 7.60 13.96
N ALA A 131 -9.50 7.27 12.75
CA ALA A 131 -8.52 8.07 12.02
C ALA A 131 -9.07 9.47 11.70
N GLU A 132 -10.33 9.56 11.24
CA GLU A 132 -11.03 10.85 11.06
C GLU A 132 -11.09 11.65 12.37
N ALA A 133 -11.51 11.02 13.46
CA ALA A 133 -11.69 11.68 14.76
C ALA A 133 -10.39 12.23 15.35
N ILE A 134 -9.22 11.66 15.02
CA ILE A 134 -7.91 12.17 15.46
C ILE A 134 -7.28 13.17 14.49
N GLY A 135 -8.00 13.53 13.41
CA GLY A 135 -7.61 14.59 12.49
C GLY A 135 -6.83 14.14 11.26
N CYS A 136 -6.85 12.85 10.86
CA CYS A 136 -6.30 12.46 9.56
C CYS A 136 -7.04 13.20 8.43
N ASP A 137 -6.31 13.62 7.39
CA ASP A 137 -6.86 14.36 6.25
C ASP A 137 -7.56 13.42 5.25
N ALA A 138 -7.15 12.15 5.21
CA ALA A 138 -7.74 11.09 4.40
C ALA A 138 -7.51 9.72 5.04
N VAL A 139 -8.21 8.69 4.56
CA VAL A 139 -7.93 7.29 4.90
C VAL A 139 -7.79 6.44 3.64
N SER A 140 -6.92 5.42 3.72
CA SER A 140 -6.86 4.30 2.77
C SER A 140 -7.61 3.13 3.40
N VAL A 141 -8.69 2.68 2.76
CA VAL A 141 -9.53 1.60 3.25
C VAL A 141 -9.09 0.31 2.58
N ASP A 142 -8.47 -0.57 3.36
CA ASP A 142 -7.84 -1.79 2.88
C ASP A 142 -8.80 -2.98 3.07
N GLY A 143 -9.38 -3.49 1.98
CA GLY A 143 -10.28 -4.65 2.00
C GLY A 143 -9.54 -5.98 2.10
N PHE A 144 -10.31 -7.06 2.30
CA PHE A 144 -9.82 -8.43 2.44
C PHE A 144 -8.87 -8.88 1.33
N GLU A 145 -9.01 -8.34 0.12
CA GLU A 145 -8.24 -8.69 -1.08
C GLU A 145 -6.80 -8.17 -1.04
N CYS A 146 -6.47 -7.27 -0.10
CA CYS A 146 -5.16 -6.62 -0.08
C CYS A 146 -4.01 -7.59 0.27
N GLY A 147 -2.83 -7.29 -0.23
CA GLY A 147 -1.58 -7.89 0.23
C GLY A 147 -1.12 -7.25 1.54
N GLY A 148 -0.37 -7.99 2.34
CA GLY A 148 0.00 -7.56 3.67
C GLY A 148 -1.12 -7.83 4.67
N HIS A 149 -1.40 -6.90 5.58
CA HIS A 149 -2.28 -7.11 6.71
C HIS A 149 -3.71 -6.62 6.44
N PRO A 150 -4.67 -7.50 6.01
CA PRO A 150 -6.05 -7.12 5.73
C PRO A 150 -6.91 -6.94 7.00
N GLY A 151 -6.35 -7.14 8.17
CA GLY A 151 -7.10 -7.23 9.42
C GLY A 151 -7.67 -8.62 9.66
N GLU A 152 -8.54 -8.75 10.67
CA GLU A 152 -9.07 -10.04 11.11
C GLU A 152 -10.58 -10.22 10.76
N ASP A 153 -11.21 -9.20 10.18
CA ASP A 153 -12.68 -9.18 9.96
C ASP A 153 -13.10 -9.75 8.58
N ASP A 154 -12.15 -10.01 7.68
CA ASP A 154 -12.35 -10.59 6.34
C ASP A 154 -13.40 -9.87 5.47
N VAL A 155 -13.55 -8.57 5.60
CA VAL A 155 -14.55 -7.80 4.85
C VAL A 155 -13.99 -7.39 3.48
N PRO A 156 -14.59 -7.88 2.37
CA PRO A 156 -14.15 -7.50 1.01
C PRO A 156 -14.57 -6.06 0.68
N ASN A 157 -13.85 -5.46 -0.26
CA ASN A 157 -14.07 -4.06 -0.66
C ASN A 157 -15.48 -3.78 -1.18
N PHE A 158 -16.16 -4.75 -1.76
CA PHE A 158 -17.52 -4.56 -2.26
C PHE A 158 -18.56 -4.25 -1.15
N ILE A 159 -18.23 -4.59 0.10
CA ILE A 159 -19.01 -4.25 1.29
C ILE A 159 -18.35 -3.13 2.10
N LEU A 160 -17.00 -3.19 2.23
CA LEU A 160 -16.26 -2.27 3.09
C LEU A 160 -16.32 -0.81 2.59
N LEU A 161 -16.17 -0.60 1.26
CA LEU A 161 -16.14 0.76 0.68
C LEU A 161 -17.49 1.48 0.80
N PRO A 162 -18.66 0.91 0.41
CA PRO A 162 -19.93 1.61 0.60
C PRO A 162 -20.23 1.86 2.09
N ARG A 163 -19.86 0.94 2.99
CA ARG A 163 -19.99 1.19 4.43
C ARG A 163 -19.11 2.34 4.91
N ALA A 164 -17.87 2.45 4.37
CA ALA A 164 -17.00 3.58 4.66
C ALA A 164 -17.60 4.90 4.11
N ALA A 165 -18.17 4.87 2.91
CA ALA A 165 -18.80 6.03 2.28
C ALA A 165 -20.03 6.56 3.04
N GLU A 166 -20.81 5.69 3.70
CA GLU A 166 -21.95 6.08 4.53
C GLU A 166 -21.53 6.83 5.80
N GLU A 167 -20.35 6.55 6.35
CA GLU A 167 -19.94 6.98 7.69
C GLU A 167 -18.89 8.11 7.67
N LEU A 168 -17.95 8.08 6.71
CA LEU A 168 -16.82 9.02 6.66
C LEU A 168 -17.19 10.36 6.03
N LYS A 169 -16.66 11.44 6.59
CA LYS A 169 -16.76 12.81 6.05
C LYS A 169 -15.50 13.22 5.31
N ILE A 170 -14.33 12.73 5.73
CA ILE A 170 -13.06 12.95 5.02
C ILE A 170 -12.97 12.05 3.78
N PRO A 171 -12.19 12.42 2.76
CA PRO A 171 -12.01 11.59 1.58
C PRO A 171 -11.29 10.28 1.94
N PHE A 172 -11.62 9.22 1.19
CA PHE A 172 -10.93 7.94 1.32
C PHE A 172 -10.60 7.34 -0.06
N VAL A 173 -9.58 6.50 -0.08
CA VAL A 173 -9.20 5.69 -1.24
C VAL A 173 -9.43 4.22 -0.97
N ALA A 174 -9.81 3.48 -2.02
CA ALA A 174 -9.91 2.03 -1.99
C ALA A 174 -8.53 1.37 -2.08
N SER A 175 -8.26 0.38 -1.27
CA SER A 175 -7.04 -0.42 -1.30
C SER A 175 -7.36 -1.91 -1.19
N GLY A 176 -6.56 -2.76 -1.87
CA GLY A 176 -6.87 -4.18 -2.05
C GLY A 176 -7.75 -4.44 -3.27
N GLY A 177 -7.33 -5.36 -4.14
CA GLY A 177 -8.03 -5.69 -5.36
C GLY A 177 -7.91 -4.66 -6.49
N MET A 178 -7.13 -3.60 -6.34
CA MET A 178 -7.01 -2.49 -7.29
C MET A 178 -5.84 -2.73 -8.26
N ALA A 179 -6.11 -2.74 -9.58
CA ALA A 179 -5.08 -3.02 -10.60
C ALA A 179 -5.21 -2.23 -11.90
N ASP A 180 -6.39 -1.74 -12.25
CA ASP A 180 -6.70 -1.23 -13.58
C ASP A 180 -7.79 -0.13 -13.55
N GLY A 181 -8.18 0.37 -14.73
CA GLY A 181 -9.24 1.37 -14.84
C GLY A 181 -10.61 0.87 -14.40
N ARG A 182 -10.87 -0.45 -14.51
CA ARG A 182 -12.13 -1.07 -14.04
C ARG A 182 -12.25 -0.96 -12.53
N SER A 183 -11.18 -1.30 -11.82
CA SER A 183 -11.12 -1.21 -10.37
C SER A 183 -11.22 0.23 -9.87
N LEU A 184 -10.61 1.20 -10.60
CA LEU A 184 -10.77 2.62 -10.27
C LEU A 184 -12.25 3.06 -10.40
N VAL A 185 -12.91 2.75 -11.51
CA VAL A 185 -14.33 3.12 -11.73
C VAL A 185 -15.22 2.46 -10.69
N ALA A 186 -14.99 1.19 -10.36
CA ALA A 186 -15.73 0.48 -9.31
C ALA A 186 -15.53 1.14 -7.94
N ALA A 187 -14.29 1.49 -7.57
CA ALA A 187 -13.98 2.20 -6.33
C ALA A 187 -14.71 3.55 -6.23
N LEU A 188 -14.69 4.35 -7.31
CA LEU A 188 -15.42 5.62 -7.37
C LEU A 188 -16.93 5.42 -7.24
N ALA A 189 -17.50 4.40 -7.90
CA ALA A 189 -18.93 4.06 -7.81
C ALA A 189 -19.35 3.61 -6.40
N LEU A 190 -18.43 3.00 -5.66
CA LEU A 190 -18.62 2.57 -4.26
C LEU A 190 -18.35 3.69 -3.24
N GLY A 191 -18.05 4.91 -3.70
CA GLY A 191 -17.90 6.10 -2.86
C GLY A 191 -16.48 6.46 -2.49
N ALA A 192 -15.46 5.72 -2.92
CA ALA A 192 -14.07 6.11 -2.77
C ALA A 192 -13.71 7.29 -3.69
N GLU A 193 -12.67 8.03 -3.36
CA GLU A 193 -12.20 9.21 -4.12
C GLU A 193 -10.91 8.91 -4.92
N GLY A 194 -10.54 7.64 -4.99
CA GLY A 194 -9.37 7.13 -5.69
C GLY A 194 -9.02 5.72 -5.26
N MET A 195 -7.86 5.24 -5.68
CA MET A 195 -7.35 3.92 -5.30
C MET A 195 -5.91 3.96 -4.83
N ASN A 196 -5.56 3.07 -3.88
CA ASN A 196 -4.22 2.82 -3.41
C ASN A 196 -3.80 1.41 -3.82
N MET A 197 -2.64 1.26 -4.45
CA MET A 197 -2.16 -0.01 -4.99
C MET A 197 -0.78 -0.35 -4.47
N GLY A 198 -0.57 -1.64 -4.15
CA GLY A 198 0.74 -2.21 -3.85
C GLY A 198 1.20 -3.15 -4.97
N THR A 199 0.65 -4.35 -4.99
CA THR A 199 1.07 -5.48 -5.85
C THR A 199 1.15 -5.10 -7.34
N ARG A 200 0.20 -4.28 -7.86
CA ARG A 200 0.26 -3.82 -9.25
C ARG A 200 1.53 -3.01 -9.55
N PHE A 201 1.94 -2.13 -8.63
CA PHE A 201 3.16 -1.34 -8.81
C PHE A 201 4.44 -2.16 -8.60
N MET A 202 4.41 -3.25 -7.82
CA MET A 202 5.54 -4.19 -7.75
C MET A 202 5.89 -4.76 -9.13
N ALA A 203 4.89 -5.05 -9.96
CA ALA A 203 5.05 -5.52 -11.33
C ALA A 203 5.16 -4.35 -12.32
N THR A 204 6.12 -3.45 -12.10
CA THR A 204 6.51 -2.37 -13.01
C THR A 204 8.03 -2.36 -13.22
N GLN A 205 8.49 -1.74 -14.31
CA GLN A 205 9.92 -1.69 -14.61
C GLN A 205 10.70 -0.91 -13.56
N GLU A 206 10.13 0.20 -13.05
CA GLU A 206 10.76 1.09 -12.09
C GLU A 206 10.71 0.59 -10.64
N ALA A 207 9.92 -0.46 -10.33
CA ALA A 207 9.99 -1.10 -9.01
C ALA A 207 11.39 -1.69 -8.80
N PRO A 208 12.16 -1.22 -7.79
CA PRO A 208 13.56 -1.60 -7.60
C PRO A 208 13.70 -2.95 -6.88
N ILE A 209 13.03 -3.96 -7.42
CA ILE A 209 13.00 -5.32 -6.90
C ILE A 209 13.45 -6.32 -7.96
N HIS A 210 13.89 -7.48 -7.50
CA HIS A 210 14.38 -8.53 -8.38
C HIS A 210 13.33 -9.01 -9.38
N GLU A 211 13.75 -9.33 -10.60
CA GLU A 211 12.85 -9.73 -11.69
C GLU A 211 12.05 -11.00 -11.35
N HIS A 212 12.62 -11.93 -10.58
CA HIS A 212 11.89 -13.13 -10.13
C HIS A 212 10.60 -12.78 -9.39
N VAL A 213 10.61 -11.72 -8.57
CA VAL A 213 9.40 -11.27 -7.83
C VAL A 213 8.34 -10.78 -8.81
N LYS A 214 8.75 -9.95 -9.81
CA LYS A 214 7.83 -9.43 -10.83
C LYS A 214 7.22 -10.56 -11.65
N GLN A 215 8.04 -11.51 -12.09
CA GLN A 215 7.59 -12.65 -12.85
C GLN A 215 6.69 -13.60 -12.04
N ALA A 216 6.98 -13.80 -10.75
CA ALA A 216 6.11 -14.58 -9.88
C ALA A 216 4.71 -13.94 -9.73
N ILE A 217 4.63 -12.61 -9.65
CA ILE A 217 3.34 -11.89 -9.61
C ILE A 217 2.60 -12.06 -10.94
N VAL A 218 3.29 -11.92 -12.09
CA VAL A 218 2.68 -12.05 -13.42
C VAL A 218 2.20 -13.48 -13.72
N ALA A 219 2.89 -14.47 -13.17
CA ALA A 219 2.51 -15.88 -13.32
C ALA A 219 1.41 -16.34 -12.37
N ALA A 220 1.11 -15.55 -11.32
CA ALA A 220 0.15 -15.92 -10.31
C ALA A 220 -1.30 -15.66 -10.76
N SER A 221 -2.20 -16.50 -10.25
CA SER A 221 -3.65 -16.30 -10.32
C SER A 221 -4.19 -15.68 -9.02
N GLU A 222 -5.47 -15.38 -8.98
CA GLU A 222 -6.18 -14.92 -7.78
C GLU A 222 -6.21 -15.99 -6.66
N LEU A 223 -5.88 -17.25 -6.99
CA LEU A 223 -5.86 -18.37 -6.05
C LEU A 223 -4.48 -18.62 -5.43
N ASP A 224 -3.44 -17.91 -5.88
CA ASP A 224 -2.05 -18.18 -5.48
C ASP A 224 -1.58 -17.33 -4.27
N THR A 225 -2.52 -16.74 -3.53
CA THR A 225 -2.20 -16.10 -2.26
C THR A 225 -2.68 -16.95 -1.08
N ARG A 226 -2.04 -16.76 0.08
CA ARG A 226 -2.40 -17.41 1.34
C ARG A 226 -2.52 -16.37 2.45
N LEU A 227 -3.42 -16.62 3.40
CA LEU A 227 -3.44 -15.91 4.67
C LEU A 227 -2.63 -16.72 5.69
N VAL A 228 -1.69 -16.05 6.34
CA VAL A 228 -0.81 -16.64 7.35
C VAL A 228 -0.86 -15.82 8.64
N MET A 229 -0.31 -16.34 9.72
CA MET A 229 -0.20 -15.73 11.05
C MET A 229 -1.55 -15.41 11.73
N ARG A 230 -2.65 -16.04 11.29
CA ARG A 230 -3.96 -15.90 11.95
C ARG A 230 -3.97 -16.30 13.42
N PRO A 231 -3.35 -17.41 13.84
CA PRO A 231 -3.30 -17.79 15.27
C PRO A 231 -2.64 -16.69 16.13
N LEU A 232 -1.75 -15.89 15.56
CA LEU A 232 -1.07 -14.78 16.22
C LEU A 232 -1.86 -13.46 16.19
N ARG A 233 -3.05 -13.43 15.59
CA ARG A 233 -3.83 -12.21 15.33
C ARG A 233 -3.00 -11.13 14.61
N ASN A 234 -2.18 -11.57 13.68
CA ASN A 234 -1.34 -10.76 12.82
C ASN A 234 -1.48 -11.25 11.38
N THR A 235 -2.72 -11.47 10.95
CA THR A 235 -3.03 -12.04 9.64
C THR A 235 -2.37 -11.25 8.53
N GLU A 236 -1.60 -11.94 7.68
CA GLU A 236 -0.96 -11.37 6.49
C GLU A 236 -1.34 -12.18 5.26
N ARG A 237 -1.62 -11.48 4.15
CA ARG A 237 -1.79 -12.09 2.82
C ARG A 237 -0.49 -12.02 2.05
N VAL A 238 0.00 -13.20 1.64
CA VAL A 238 1.29 -13.40 1.00
C VAL A 238 1.14 -14.21 -0.28
N LEU A 239 2.10 -14.09 -1.21
CA LEU A 239 2.18 -14.99 -2.36
C LEU A 239 2.62 -16.38 -1.88
N ASN A 240 1.97 -17.42 -2.40
CA ASN A 240 2.30 -18.79 -2.04
C ASN A 240 3.67 -19.20 -2.60
N ASN A 241 4.51 -19.81 -1.75
CA ASN A 241 5.82 -20.37 -2.08
C ASN A 241 6.19 -21.46 -1.08
N ALA A 242 7.35 -22.09 -1.23
CA ALA A 242 7.76 -23.19 -0.34
C ALA A 242 7.91 -22.77 1.13
N ALA A 243 8.33 -21.52 1.42
CA ALA A 243 8.41 -21.01 2.80
C ALA A 243 7.02 -20.83 3.41
N VAL A 244 6.07 -20.31 2.63
CA VAL A 244 4.66 -20.14 3.05
C VAL A 244 4.01 -21.50 3.35
N GLU A 245 4.26 -22.52 2.56
CA GLU A 245 3.76 -23.86 2.84
C GLU A 245 4.35 -24.45 4.13
N ARG A 246 5.65 -24.21 4.42
CA ARG A 246 6.25 -24.58 5.72
C ARG A 246 5.60 -23.83 6.88
N LEU A 247 5.36 -22.53 6.72
CA LEU A 247 4.68 -21.70 7.73
C LEU A 247 3.28 -22.24 8.02
N ILE A 248 2.48 -22.51 6.99
CA ILE A 248 1.12 -23.07 7.14
C ILE A 248 1.17 -24.45 7.83
N ALA A 249 2.17 -25.29 7.51
CA ALA A 249 2.33 -26.58 8.18
C ALA A 249 2.60 -26.41 9.68
N LYS A 250 3.45 -25.43 10.07
CA LYS A 250 3.70 -25.09 11.48
C LYS A 250 2.42 -24.57 12.17
N GLU A 251 1.66 -23.69 11.52
CA GLU A 251 0.38 -23.18 12.03
C GLU A 251 -0.62 -24.33 12.31
N LYS A 252 -0.76 -25.25 11.35
CA LYS A 252 -1.65 -26.42 11.50
C LYS A 252 -1.20 -27.35 12.64
N ALA A 253 0.11 -27.54 12.81
CA ALA A 253 0.65 -28.42 13.84
C ALA A 253 0.54 -27.85 15.25
N LEU A 254 0.72 -26.54 15.41
CA LEU A 254 0.79 -25.87 16.71
C LEU A 254 -0.52 -25.21 17.14
N GLY A 255 -1.38 -24.80 16.18
CA GLY A 255 -2.65 -24.13 16.46
C GLY A 255 -2.48 -22.93 17.39
N ASP A 256 -3.27 -22.88 18.46
CA ASP A 256 -3.23 -21.79 19.46
C ASP A 256 -1.92 -21.74 20.29
N LYS A 257 -1.04 -22.72 20.15
CA LYS A 257 0.29 -22.73 20.81
C LYS A 257 1.36 -22.09 19.94
N LEU A 258 1.05 -21.71 18.70
CA LEU A 258 1.98 -21.06 17.80
C LEU A 258 2.52 -19.77 18.44
N THR A 259 3.83 -19.58 18.34
CA THR A 259 4.50 -18.33 18.72
C THR A 259 5.23 -17.74 17.53
N PHE A 260 5.56 -16.45 17.60
CA PHE A 260 6.35 -15.81 16.55
C PHE A 260 7.73 -16.47 16.36
N GLN A 261 8.31 -17.01 17.46
CA GLN A 261 9.60 -17.69 17.42
C GLN A 261 9.56 -18.97 16.55
N ASP A 262 8.43 -19.66 16.50
CA ASP A 262 8.28 -20.89 15.70
C ASP A 262 8.34 -20.64 14.19
N ILE A 263 7.98 -19.44 13.76
CA ILE A 263 7.89 -19.04 12.34
C ILE A 263 8.92 -17.96 11.95
N ILE A 264 9.84 -17.62 12.84
CA ILE A 264 10.77 -16.49 12.65
C ILE A 264 11.60 -16.62 11.37
N GLU A 265 11.97 -17.83 10.98
CA GLU A 265 12.76 -18.12 9.78
C GLU A 265 12.00 -17.79 8.48
N GLU A 266 10.67 -17.92 8.48
CA GLU A 266 9.83 -17.65 7.33
C GLU A 266 9.39 -16.19 7.22
N VAL A 267 9.51 -15.38 8.30
CA VAL A 267 8.94 -14.02 8.31
C VAL A 267 9.95 -12.92 8.66
N ALA A 268 11.00 -13.21 9.43
CA ALA A 268 11.93 -12.18 9.87
C ALA A 268 13.16 -12.04 8.96
N GLY A 269 13.46 -10.79 8.52
CA GLY A 269 14.65 -10.50 7.74
C GLY A 269 14.67 -11.09 6.31
N VAL A 270 13.54 -11.57 5.83
CA VAL A 270 13.43 -12.28 4.54
C VAL A 270 13.32 -11.33 3.34
N TYR A 271 12.78 -10.13 3.53
CA TYR A 271 12.52 -9.19 2.43
C TYR A 271 13.75 -8.84 1.59
N PRO A 272 14.95 -8.54 2.14
CA PRO A 272 16.12 -8.28 1.30
C PRO A 272 16.51 -9.48 0.43
N ARG A 273 16.39 -10.70 0.96
CA ARG A 273 16.69 -11.92 0.21
C ARG A 273 15.73 -12.12 -0.96
N ILE A 274 14.45 -11.83 -0.76
CA ILE A 274 13.43 -11.94 -1.80
C ILE A 274 13.52 -10.75 -2.77
N MET A 275 13.39 -9.53 -2.25
CA MET A 275 13.23 -8.33 -3.08
C MET A 275 14.51 -7.92 -3.81
N GLN A 276 15.68 -8.12 -3.20
CA GLN A 276 16.96 -7.73 -3.80
C GLN A 276 17.68 -8.91 -4.49
N ASN A 277 17.63 -10.11 -3.90
CA ASN A 277 18.39 -11.25 -4.40
C ASN A 277 17.55 -12.26 -5.22
N GLY A 278 16.21 -12.13 -5.20
CA GLY A 278 15.32 -13.00 -5.94
C GLY A 278 15.20 -14.44 -5.40
N ASP A 279 15.56 -14.65 -4.11
CA ASP A 279 15.39 -15.91 -3.39
C ASP A 279 13.92 -16.05 -2.98
N MET A 280 13.10 -16.56 -3.89
CA MET A 280 11.65 -16.59 -3.74
C MET A 280 11.16 -17.47 -2.60
N ASP A 281 11.94 -18.46 -2.16
CA ASP A 281 11.63 -19.38 -1.08
C ASP A 281 12.28 -19.00 0.27
N ALA A 282 12.88 -17.81 0.33
CA ALA A 282 13.51 -17.29 1.56
C ALA A 282 12.52 -17.04 2.69
N GLY A 283 11.25 -16.75 2.36
CA GLY A 283 10.22 -16.43 3.34
C GLY A 283 8.92 -15.95 2.72
N ALA A 284 8.01 -15.49 3.58
CA ALA A 284 6.75 -14.88 3.18
C ALA A 284 6.96 -13.43 2.74
N PHE A 285 6.26 -13.00 1.68
CA PHE A 285 6.18 -11.59 1.28
C PHE A 285 4.78 -11.21 0.83
N SER A 286 4.40 -9.99 1.15
CA SER A 286 3.05 -9.47 0.92
C SER A 286 2.69 -9.44 -0.57
N CYS A 287 1.55 -10.03 -0.93
CA CYS A 287 0.99 -10.00 -2.28
C CYS A 287 -0.53 -10.11 -2.20
N GLY A 288 -1.26 -9.22 -2.88
CA GLY A 288 -2.72 -9.22 -2.92
C GLY A 288 -3.30 -10.22 -3.92
N MET A 289 -4.58 -10.57 -3.73
CA MET A 289 -5.33 -11.42 -4.68
C MET A 289 -5.36 -10.82 -6.10
N VAL A 290 -5.16 -9.52 -6.20
CA VAL A 290 -5.08 -8.76 -7.45
C VAL A 290 -3.98 -9.26 -8.40
N ALA A 291 -3.04 -10.11 -7.94
CA ALA A 291 -2.06 -10.78 -8.80
C ALA A 291 -2.73 -11.45 -10.00
N GLY A 292 -3.91 -12.07 -9.83
CA GLY A 292 -4.70 -12.64 -10.91
C GLY A 292 -5.16 -11.68 -12.01
N LEU A 293 -4.99 -10.37 -11.83
CA LEU A 293 -5.28 -9.34 -12.83
C LEU A 293 -4.00 -8.70 -13.41
N ILE A 294 -2.81 -9.20 -13.04
CA ILE A 294 -1.52 -8.62 -13.42
C ILE A 294 -0.82 -9.55 -14.40
N HIS A 295 -0.73 -9.15 -15.68
CA HIS A 295 -0.22 -10.03 -16.75
C HIS A 295 0.99 -9.44 -17.48
N ASP A 296 1.53 -8.30 -17.02
CA ASP A 296 2.66 -7.62 -17.64
C ASP A 296 3.49 -6.81 -16.64
N VAL A 297 4.68 -6.39 -17.08
CA VAL A 297 5.62 -5.52 -16.34
C VAL A 297 5.89 -4.26 -17.18
N PRO A 298 4.92 -3.31 -17.29
CA PRO A 298 5.08 -2.07 -18.04
C PRO A 298 5.92 -1.06 -17.26
N THR A 299 6.27 0.07 -17.93
CA THR A 299 6.69 1.25 -17.18
C THR A 299 5.52 1.82 -16.38
N VAL A 300 5.81 2.51 -15.27
CA VAL A 300 4.79 3.18 -14.45
C VAL A 300 3.97 4.16 -15.29
N LYS A 301 4.61 4.93 -16.16
CA LYS A 301 3.91 5.88 -17.04
C LYS A 301 2.89 5.19 -17.94
N VAL A 302 3.29 4.12 -18.61
CA VAL A 302 2.39 3.33 -19.47
C VAL A 302 1.24 2.73 -18.66
N LEU A 303 1.52 2.24 -17.46
CA LEU A 303 0.51 1.67 -16.58
C LEU A 303 -0.55 2.72 -16.17
N VAL A 304 -0.12 3.87 -15.67
CA VAL A 304 -1.03 4.94 -15.21
C VAL A 304 -1.85 5.50 -16.37
N ASP A 305 -1.22 5.76 -17.52
CA ASP A 305 -1.94 6.26 -18.71
C ASP A 305 -3.01 5.25 -19.18
N ARG A 306 -2.67 3.96 -19.21
CA ARG A 306 -3.61 2.88 -19.58
C ARG A 306 -4.79 2.81 -18.61
N MET A 307 -4.54 2.88 -17.30
CA MET A 307 -5.60 2.88 -16.29
C MET A 307 -6.54 4.06 -16.45
N MET A 308 -6.00 5.26 -16.67
CA MET A 308 -6.82 6.46 -16.83
C MET A 308 -7.64 6.43 -18.11
N ALA A 309 -7.04 6.02 -19.22
CA ALA A 309 -7.75 5.88 -20.50
C ALA A 309 -8.88 4.84 -20.42
N GLU A 310 -8.61 3.69 -19.78
CA GLU A 310 -9.62 2.64 -19.55
C GLU A 310 -10.76 3.15 -18.66
N ALA A 311 -10.44 3.81 -17.53
CA ALA A 311 -11.45 4.35 -16.63
C ALA A 311 -12.35 5.39 -17.31
N GLU A 312 -11.77 6.32 -18.06
CA GLU A 312 -12.54 7.31 -18.81
C GLU A 312 -13.41 6.67 -19.91
N GLY A 313 -12.88 5.69 -20.62
CA GLY A 313 -13.62 4.93 -21.64
C GLY A 313 -14.82 4.18 -21.04
N LEU A 314 -14.63 3.53 -19.87
CA LEU A 314 -15.70 2.87 -19.16
C LEU A 314 -16.82 3.83 -18.74
N ILE A 315 -16.47 4.98 -18.18
CA ILE A 315 -17.47 5.98 -17.76
C ILE A 315 -18.22 6.54 -18.96
N ARG A 316 -17.48 7.03 -19.99
CA ARG A 316 -18.07 7.78 -21.11
C ARG A 316 -18.81 6.90 -22.12
N GLN A 317 -18.34 5.66 -22.32
CA GLN A 317 -18.87 4.79 -23.38
C GLN A 317 -19.74 3.68 -22.78
N ARG A 318 -19.18 2.83 -21.92
CA ARG A 318 -19.89 1.64 -21.40
C ARG A 318 -21.03 2.03 -20.46
N LEU A 319 -20.74 2.80 -19.38
CA LEU A 319 -21.75 3.11 -18.36
C LEU A 319 -22.77 4.13 -18.87
N ALA A 320 -22.31 5.21 -19.51
CA ALA A 320 -23.21 6.21 -20.11
C ALA A 320 -24.12 5.60 -21.20
N GLY A 321 -23.60 4.66 -22.02
CA GLY A 321 -24.37 3.96 -23.03
C GLY A 321 -25.46 3.02 -22.49
N MET A 322 -25.42 2.69 -21.20
CA MET A 322 -26.52 1.91 -20.55
C MET A 322 -27.73 2.77 -20.18
N LEU A 323 -27.62 4.11 -20.25
CA LEU A 323 -28.69 5.06 -19.91
C LEU A 323 -29.42 5.58 -21.16
N SER A 324 -28.95 5.24 -22.36
CA SER A 324 -29.48 5.68 -23.67
C SER A 324 -30.51 4.73 -24.25
#